data_84517e319c76f83f782ea56bd583e74b
#
_entry.id   84517e319c76f83f782ea56bd583e74b
#
_cell.length_a   1.000
_cell.length_b   1.000
_cell.length_c   1.000
_cell.angle_alpha   90.00
_cell.angle_beta   90.00
_cell.angle_gamma   90.00
#
_symmetry.space_group_name_H-M   'P 1'
#
loop_
_entity.id
_entity.type
_entity.pdbx_description
1 polymer ?
#
loop_
_entity_poly.entity_id
_entity_poly.type
_entity_poly.pdbx_seq_one_letter_code
_entity_poly.pdbx_strand_id
1 'polypeptide(L)'
;MKMSDTIAEIATALSRAQGMIDDASKASANPFFKSKYADLAAVRAVIREPLAVCDLAIIQAPRVVEGGAEVETLIMHKSGEFLSETLFMPAGKADPHGYASAITYARRIGIMSLLCLASYDDDGNTAVESVKAAAPKKAASKDVIAAGAVAASQGYAALTVWWNGLSEDDRKAFPADERARLRAVSKEADGSNAEAQ
;
A
#
# COMPACT_ATOMS: atom_id res chain seq x y z
N MET A 1 -15.65 -14.65 -14.17
CA MET A 1 -16.85 -13.82 -13.92
C MET A 1 -18.08 -14.69 -13.97
N LYS A 2 -18.98 -14.56 -12.99
CA LYS A 2 -20.30 -15.21 -12.97
C LYS A 2 -21.38 -14.16 -13.23
N MET A 3 -22.50 -14.56 -13.80
CA MET A 3 -23.63 -13.68 -14.08
C MET A 3 -24.95 -14.42 -13.97
N SER A 4 -26.05 -13.70 -13.83
CA SER A 4 -27.41 -14.24 -13.94
C SER A 4 -27.73 -14.66 -15.38
N ASP A 5 -28.78 -15.46 -15.55
CA ASP A 5 -29.20 -15.98 -16.87
C ASP A 5 -29.60 -14.87 -17.86
N THR A 6 -30.10 -13.75 -17.34
CA THR A 6 -30.37 -12.51 -18.09
C THR A 6 -29.52 -11.38 -17.49
N ILE A 7 -29.11 -10.43 -18.34
CA ILE A 7 -28.27 -9.30 -17.96
C ILE A 7 -28.73 -7.97 -18.59
N ALA A 8 -29.88 -7.91 -19.20
CA ALA A 8 -30.34 -6.74 -19.97
C ALA A 8 -30.54 -5.51 -19.08
N GLU A 9 -31.16 -5.70 -17.92
CA GLU A 9 -31.43 -4.63 -16.96
C GLU A 9 -30.16 -4.15 -16.28
N ILE A 10 -29.31 -5.08 -15.79
CA ILE A 10 -28.06 -4.70 -15.14
C ILE A 10 -27.06 -4.08 -16.13
N ALA A 11 -27.02 -4.51 -17.39
CA ALA A 11 -26.17 -3.91 -18.42
C ALA A 11 -26.57 -2.45 -18.69
N THR A 12 -27.87 -2.18 -18.80
CA THR A 12 -28.41 -0.83 -18.96
C THR A 12 -28.06 0.05 -17.74
N ALA A 13 -28.27 -0.47 -16.53
CA ALA A 13 -27.99 0.23 -15.28
C ALA A 13 -26.50 0.53 -15.12
N LEU A 14 -25.60 -0.44 -15.42
CA LEU A 14 -24.15 -0.26 -15.36
C LEU A 14 -23.65 0.77 -16.37
N SER A 15 -24.11 0.72 -17.61
CA SER A 15 -23.72 1.71 -18.63
C SER A 15 -24.05 3.14 -18.18
N ARG A 16 -25.24 3.32 -17.59
CA ARG A 16 -25.67 4.61 -17.05
C ARG A 16 -24.83 5.02 -15.84
N ALA A 17 -24.58 4.10 -14.89
CA ALA A 17 -23.78 4.38 -13.70
C ALA A 17 -22.34 4.76 -14.05
N GLN A 18 -21.71 4.05 -15.00
CA GLN A 18 -20.35 4.35 -15.45
C GLN A 18 -20.22 5.75 -16.06
N GLY A 19 -21.20 6.19 -16.87
CA GLY A 19 -21.21 7.56 -17.38
C GLY A 19 -21.33 8.63 -16.31
N MET A 20 -22.03 8.35 -15.20
CA MET A 20 -22.14 9.25 -14.06
C MET A 20 -20.87 9.27 -13.20
N ILE A 21 -20.16 8.13 -13.08
CA ILE A 21 -18.92 8.01 -12.29
C ILE A 21 -17.77 8.80 -12.93
N ASP A 22 -17.63 8.80 -14.24
CA ASP A 22 -16.58 9.54 -14.94
C ASP A 22 -16.63 11.06 -14.66
N ASP A 23 -17.80 11.63 -14.57
CA ASP A 23 -17.99 13.04 -14.21
C ASP A 23 -17.63 13.33 -12.74
N ALA A 24 -17.87 12.40 -11.84
CA ALA A 24 -17.53 12.50 -10.43
C ALA A 24 -16.02 12.42 -10.17
N SER A 25 -15.28 11.59 -10.92
CA SER A 25 -13.83 11.43 -10.77
C SER A 25 -13.05 12.69 -11.15
N LYS A 26 -13.55 13.50 -12.08
CA LYS A 26 -12.98 14.78 -12.49
C LYS A 26 -13.18 15.89 -11.45
N ALA A 27 -14.18 15.77 -10.57
CA ALA A 27 -14.53 16.80 -9.59
C ALA A 27 -13.81 16.64 -8.23
N SER A 28 -13.26 15.49 -7.92
CA SER A 28 -12.70 15.19 -6.59
C SER A 28 -11.17 15.09 -6.58
N ALA A 29 -10.49 16.19 -6.92
CA ALA A 29 -9.16 16.41 -6.36
C ALA A 29 -9.33 16.62 -4.84
N ASN A 30 -9.39 15.51 -4.09
CA ASN A 30 -9.53 15.57 -2.64
C ASN A 30 -8.18 15.98 -2.02
N PRO A 31 -8.03 17.21 -1.47
CA PRO A 31 -6.76 17.70 -0.93
C PRO A 31 -6.30 16.96 0.34
N PHE A 32 -7.13 16.05 0.89
CA PHE A 32 -6.81 15.30 2.10
C PHE A 32 -6.01 14.02 1.88
N PHE A 33 -5.90 13.51 0.67
CA PHE A 33 -5.16 12.27 0.40
C PHE A 33 -3.74 12.56 -0.07
N LYS A 34 -2.77 12.44 0.84
CA LYS A 34 -1.33 12.50 0.56
C LYS A 34 -0.77 11.24 -0.15
N SER A 35 -1.60 10.25 -0.48
CA SER A 35 -1.20 9.05 -1.21
C SER A 35 -1.62 9.15 -2.68
N LYS A 36 -0.75 8.75 -3.58
CA LYS A 36 -0.98 8.67 -5.03
C LYS A 36 -2.08 7.66 -5.43
N TYR A 37 -2.60 6.88 -4.49
CA TYR A 37 -3.63 5.86 -4.71
C TYR A 37 -4.92 6.27 -4.02
N ALA A 38 -6.05 6.24 -4.74
CA ALA A 38 -7.37 6.33 -4.13
C ALA A 38 -7.56 5.15 -3.15
N ASP A 39 -7.82 5.42 -1.89
CA ASP A 39 -8.16 4.38 -0.93
C ASP A 39 -9.57 3.82 -1.17
N LEU A 40 -9.92 2.72 -0.50
CA LEU A 40 -11.25 2.10 -0.63
C LEU A 40 -12.39 3.06 -0.25
N ALA A 41 -12.16 3.99 0.68
CA ALA A 41 -13.17 4.95 1.11
C ALA A 41 -13.45 5.99 0.00
N ALA A 42 -12.38 6.47 -0.67
CA ALA A 42 -12.50 7.38 -1.80
C ALA A 42 -13.24 6.72 -2.99
N VAL A 43 -12.88 5.48 -3.34
CA VAL A 43 -13.59 4.73 -4.38
C VAL A 43 -15.08 4.60 -4.04
N ARG A 44 -15.41 4.21 -2.80
CA ARG A 44 -16.81 4.09 -2.36
C ARG A 44 -17.56 5.41 -2.37
N ALA A 45 -16.92 6.51 -2.03
CA ALA A 45 -17.55 7.83 -2.04
C ALA A 45 -18.01 8.23 -3.46
N VAL A 46 -17.19 7.98 -4.47
CA VAL A 46 -17.47 8.33 -5.87
C VAL A 46 -18.58 7.48 -6.48
N ILE A 47 -18.64 6.19 -6.15
CA ILE A 47 -19.59 5.25 -6.77
C ILE A 47 -20.95 5.21 -6.08
N ARG A 48 -21.06 5.68 -4.82
CA ARG A 48 -22.23 5.49 -3.98
C ARG A 48 -23.51 6.07 -4.60
N GLU A 49 -23.47 7.31 -5.04
CA GLU A 49 -24.62 7.99 -5.61
C GLU A 49 -24.99 7.46 -7.00
N PRO A 50 -24.02 7.32 -7.97
CA PRO A 50 -24.32 6.72 -9.26
C PRO A 50 -24.94 5.35 -9.18
N LEU A 51 -24.45 4.47 -8.32
CA LEU A 51 -25.03 3.14 -8.13
C LEU A 51 -26.45 3.21 -7.57
N ALA A 52 -26.69 4.04 -6.54
CA ALA A 52 -28.01 4.19 -5.93
C ALA A 52 -29.05 4.72 -6.93
N VAL A 53 -28.69 5.70 -7.75
CA VAL A 53 -29.57 6.26 -8.80
C VAL A 53 -29.88 5.24 -9.89
N CYS A 54 -28.97 4.29 -10.13
CA CYS A 54 -29.16 3.22 -11.14
C CYS A 54 -29.67 1.90 -10.53
N ASP A 55 -30.20 1.92 -9.29
CA ASP A 55 -30.74 0.72 -8.62
C ASP A 55 -29.74 -0.43 -8.51
N LEU A 56 -28.44 -0.09 -8.38
CA LEU A 56 -27.35 -1.04 -8.25
C LEU A 56 -26.84 -1.09 -6.81
N ALA A 57 -26.51 -2.29 -6.34
CA ALA A 57 -25.85 -2.52 -5.06
C ALA A 57 -24.59 -3.36 -5.24
N ILE A 58 -23.56 -3.11 -4.38
CA ILE A 58 -22.33 -3.91 -4.33
C ILE A 58 -22.27 -4.65 -3.01
N ILE A 59 -21.98 -5.96 -3.09
CA ILE A 59 -21.66 -6.82 -1.95
C ILE A 59 -20.26 -7.36 -2.16
N GLN A 60 -19.46 -7.40 -1.09
CA GLN A 60 -18.13 -8.00 -1.11
C GLN A 60 -18.00 -9.01 0.02
N ALA A 61 -17.74 -10.26 -0.33
CA ALA A 61 -17.59 -11.40 0.56
C ALA A 61 -16.11 -11.82 0.63
N PRO A 62 -15.36 -11.41 1.66
CA PRO A 62 -13.98 -11.82 1.84
C PRO A 62 -13.91 -13.24 2.43
N ARG A 63 -12.87 -13.99 2.03
CA ARG A 63 -12.52 -15.32 2.51
C ARG A 63 -11.02 -15.41 2.68
N VAL A 64 -10.55 -15.86 3.85
CA VAL A 64 -9.14 -16.20 4.05
C VAL A 64 -8.88 -17.57 3.47
N VAL A 65 -7.86 -17.69 2.65
CA VAL A 65 -7.41 -18.94 2.02
C VAL A 65 -5.91 -19.10 2.22
N GLU A 66 -5.38 -20.27 1.84
CA GLU A 66 -3.95 -20.51 1.94
C GLU A 66 -3.15 -19.46 1.15
N GLY A 67 -2.19 -18.82 1.80
CA GLY A 67 -1.32 -17.81 1.20
C GLY A 67 -1.93 -16.43 0.98
N GLY A 68 -3.23 -16.19 1.28
CA GLY A 68 -3.85 -14.90 1.04
C GLY A 68 -5.33 -14.81 1.38
N ALA A 69 -6.01 -13.95 0.64
CA ALA A 69 -7.44 -13.76 0.75
C ALA A 69 -8.10 -13.72 -0.63
N GLU A 70 -9.28 -14.26 -0.74
CA GLU A 70 -10.20 -14.10 -1.85
C GLU A 70 -11.30 -13.12 -1.47
N VAL A 71 -11.70 -12.30 -2.43
CA VAL A 71 -12.87 -11.44 -2.27
C VAL A 71 -13.76 -11.59 -3.50
N GLU A 72 -14.94 -12.13 -3.30
CA GLU A 72 -15.99 -12.09 -4.30
C GLU A 72 -16.65 -10.72 -4.25
N THR A 73 -16.61 -10.00 -5.37
CA THR A 73 -17.32 -8.73 -5.56
C THR A 73 -18.53 -9.01 -6.45
N LEU A 74 -19.70 -8.71 -5.93
CA LEU A 74 -21.00 -8.92 -6.59
C LEU A 74 -21.65 -7.56 -6.80
N ILE A 75 -22.05 -7.26 -8.04
CA ILE A 75 -22.92 -6.14 -8.39
C ILE A 75 -24.29 -6.70 -8.69
N MET A 76 -25.31 -6.16 -8.03
CA MET A 76 -26.71 -6.60 -8.16
C MET A 76 -27.58 -5.43 -8.61
N HIS A 77 -28.50 -5.69 -9.51
CA HIS A 77 -29.57 -4.77 -9.88
C HIS A 77 -30.88 -5.14 -9.19
N LYS A 78 -31.80 -4.18 -9.02
CA LYS A 78 -33.12 -4.41 -8.38
C LYS A 78 -33.98 -5.49 -9.07
N SER A 79 -33.72 -5.81 -10.34
CA SER A 79 -34.38 -6.91 -11.06
C SER A 79 -33.99 -8.31 -10.55
N GLY A 80 -32.93 -8.40 -9.74
CA GLY A 80 -32.31 -9.66 -9.34
C GLY A 80 -31.16 -10.10 -10.27
N GLU A 81 -30.92 -9.41 -11.37
CA GLU A 81 -29.76 -9.66 -12.22
C GLU A 81 -28.47 -9.26 -11.52
N PHE A 82 -27.39 -10.01 -11.76
CA PHE A 82 -26.11 -9.78 -11.12
C PHE A 82 -24.92 -10.13 -12.00
N LEU A 83 -23.77 -9.53 -11.66
CA LEU A 83 -22.45 -9.90 -12.14
C LEU A 83 -21.54 -10.08 -10.93
N SER A 84 -20.69 -11.11 -10.90
CA SER A 84 -19.69 -11.28 -9.85
C SER A 84 -18.34 -11.75 -10.38
N GLU A 85 -17.29 -11.40 -9.65
CA GLU A 85 -15.94 -11.87 -9.89
C GLU A 85 -15.23 -12.07 -8.55
N THR A 86 -14.36 -13.08 -8.50
CA THR A 86 -13.53 -13.37 -7.33
C THR A 86 -12.10 -13.02 -7.63
N LEU A 87 -11.52 -12.18 -6.78
CA LEU A 87 -10.13 -11.77 -6.86
C LEU A 87 -9.36 -12.38 -5.69
N PHE A 88 -8.27 -13.10 -6.00
CA PHE A 88 -7.27 -13.54 -5.03
C PHE A 88 -6.20 -12.46 -4.83
N MET A 89 -5.83 -12.22 -3.56
CA MET A 89 -4.74 -11.33 -3.19
C MET A 89 -3.79 -12.04 -2.22
N PRO A 90 -2.50 -12.19 -2.54
CA PRO A 90 -1.56 -12.81 -1.63
C PRO A 90 -1.36 -11.95 -0.38
N ALA A 91 -1.28 -12.58 0.79
CA ALA A 91 -0.92 -11.90 2.03
C ALA A 91 0.61 -11.76 2.11
N GLY A 92 1.09 -10.55 2.34
CA GLY A 92 2.53 -10.29 2.50
C GLY A 92 3.15 -10.95 3.73
N LYS A 93 2.29 -11.29 4.73
CA LYS A 93 2.62 -12.05 5.93
C LYS A 93 1.42 -12.90 6.32
N ALA A 94 1.68 -14.10 6.86
CA ALA A 94 0.64 -15.00 7.38
C ALA A 94 0.22 -14.60 8.80
N ASP A 95 -0.23 -13.35 8.98
CA ASP A 95 -0.72 -12.80 10.24
C ASP A 95 -2.01 -11.98 10.01
N PRO A 96 -2.76 -11.61 11.06
CA PRO A 96 -4.00 -10.86 10.91
C PRO A 96 -3.87 -9.55 10.12
N HIS A 97 -2.74 -8.84 10.24
CA HIS A 97 -2.49 -7.60 9.51
C HIS A 97 -2.25 -7.86 8.00
N GLY A 98 -1.50 -8.91 7.66
CA GLY A 98 -1.28 -9.33 6.28
C GLY A 98 -2.57 -9.70 5.58
N TYR A 99 -3.43 -10.49 6.22
CA TYR A 99 -4.74 -10.85 5.68
C TYR A 99 -5.70 -9.65 5.58
N ALA A 100 -5.76 -8.79 6.60
CA ALA A 100 -6.59 -7.57 6.55
C ALA A 100 -6.15 -6.62 5.42
N SER A 101 -4.84 -6.49 5.19
CA SER A 101 -4.28 -5.74 4.08
C SER A 101 -4.69 -6.35 2.73
N ALA A 102 -4.49 -7.67 2.54
CA ALA A 102 -4.87 -8.39 1.32
C ALA A 102 -6.37 -8.22 1.00
N ILE A 103 -7.24 -8.37 2.00
CA ILE A 103 -8.69 -8.15 1.85
C ILE A 103 -8.99 -6.72 1.41
N THR A 104 -8.35 -5.72 2.00
CA THR A 104 -8.59 -4.32 1.67
C THR A 104 -8.18 -4.01 0.22
N TYR A 105 -7.03 -4.54 -0.21
CA TYR A 105 -6.56 -4.42 -1.60
C TYR A 105 -7.51 -5.14 -2.57
N ALA A 106 -7.89 -6.39 -2.28
CA ALA A 106 -8.79 -7.16 -3.13
C ALA A 106 -10.17 -6.48 -3.27
N ARG A 107 -10.70 -5.92 -2.18
CA ARG A 107 -11.97 -5.16 -2.21
C ARG A 107 -11.89 -3.94 -3.12
N ARG A 108 -10.82 -3.16 -3.01
CA ARG A 108 -10.62 -1.97 -3.84
C ARG A 108 -10.49 -2.33 -5.31
N ILE A 109 -9.57 -3.25 -5.65
CA ILE A 109 -9.32 -3.64 -7.03
C ILE A 109 -10.56 -4.31 -7.63
N GLY A 110 -11.26 -5.16 -6.89
CA GLY A 110 -12.48 -5.82 -7.37
C GLY A 110 -13.59 -4.83 -7.76
N ILE A 111 -13.83 -3.79 -6.94
CA ILE A 111 -14.79 -2.74 -7.29
C ILE A 111 -14.34 -1.97 -8.53
N MET A 112 -13.09 -1.53 -8.55
CA MET A 112 -12.54 -0.73 -9.65
C MET A 112 -12.60 -1.50 -10.98
N SER A 113 -12.22 -2.78 -10.96
CA SER A 113 -12.25 -3.64 -12.16
C SER A 113 -13.66 -3.84 -12.70
N LEU A 114 -14.64 -4.17 -11.84
CA LEU A 114 -16.01 -4.41 -12.28
C LEU A 114 -16.74 -3.15 -12.78
N LEU A 115 -16.37 -1.97 -12.23
CA LEU A 115 -16.93 -0.69 -12.64
C LEU A 115 -16.11 0.03 -13.72
N CYS A 116 -15.00 -0.58 -14.18
CA CYS A 116 -14.08 -0.01 -15.17
C CYS A 116 -13.52 1.37 -14.74
N LEU A 117 -13.18 1.50 -13.44
CA LEU A 117 -12.61 2.73 -12.90
C LEU A 117 -11.09 2.72 -13.08
N ALA A 118 -10.54 3.75 -13.72
CA ALA A 118 -9.10 3.94 -13.80
C ALA A 118 -8.54 4.40 -12.44
N SER A 119 -7.38 3.87 -12.04
CA SER A 119 -6.59 4.49 -10.98
C SER A 119 -5.80 5.65 -11.59
N TYR A 120 -5.63 6.73 -10.87
CA TYR A 120 -4.90 7.94 -11.33
C TYR A 120 -3.43 7.66 -11.75
N ASP A 121 -2.95 6.45 -11.54
CA ASP A 121 -1.54 6.03 -11.70
C ASP A 121 -1.43 4.78 -12.61
N ASP A 122 -2.28 4.67 -13.65
CA ASP A 122 -2.37 3.48 -14.51
C ASP A 122 -1.31 3.44 -15.64
N ASP A 123 -0.32 4.31 -15.59
CA ASP A 123 0.79 4.35 -16.56
C ASP A 123 1.93 3.38 -16.20
N GLY A 124 1.66 2.17 -15.75
CA GLY A 124 2.64 1.06 -15.72
C GLY A 124 3.98 1.31 -14.97
N ASN A 125 4.36 2.57 -14.75
CA ASN A 125 5.61 2.94 -14.09
C ASN A 125 5.61 2.63 -12.58
N THR A 126 4.46 2.65 -11.93
CA THR A 126 4.33 2.37 -10.48
C THR A 126 4.29 0.87 -10.18
N ALA A 127 3.88 0.02 -11.13
CA ALA A 127 3.98 -1.44 -10.97
C ALA A 127 5.45 -1.90 -10.89
N VAL A 128 6.34 -1.22 -11.60
CA VAL A 128 7.79 -1.50 -11.55
C VAL A 128 8.42 -1.00 -10.25
N GLU A 129 7.94 0.12 -9.68
CA GLU A 129 8.41 0.61 -8.38
C GLU A 129 7.88 -0.24 -7.21
N SER A 130 6.65 -0.76 -7.28
CA SER A 130 6.12 -1.64 -6.23
C SER A 130 6.81 -3.01 -6.20
N VAL A 131 7.23 -3.53 -7.35
CA VAL A 131 8.08 -4.74 -7.43
C VAL A 131 9.50 -4.46 -6.95
N LYS A 132 10.03 -3.24 -7.17
CA LYS A 132 11.32 -2.81 -6.58
C LYS A 132 11.25 -2.58 -5.08
N ALA A 133 10.09 -2.16 -4.53
CA ALA A 133 9.91 -2.01 -3.08
C ALA A 133 9.80 -3.36 -2.33
N ALA A 134 9.54 -4.46 -3.04
CA ALA A 134 9.60 -5.82 -2.50
C ALA A 134 10.98 -6.49 -2.66
N ALA A 135 11.96 -5.83 -3.28
CA ALA A 135 13.35 -6.26 -3.20
C ALA A 135 13.83 -6.14 -1.73
N PRO A 136 14.56 -7.13 -1.19
CA PRO A 136 15.04 -7.05 0.18
C PRO A 136 15.80 -5.73 0.34
N LYS A 137 15.41 -4.91 1.33
CA LYS A 137 16.13 -3.69 1.70
C LYS A 137 17.59 -4.09 1.84
N LYS A 138 18.45 -3.57 0.97
CA LYS A 138 19.88 -3.84 1.01
C LYS A 138 20.35 -3.41 2.40
N ALA A 139 20.61 -4.37 3.28
CA ALA A 139 21.16 -4.05 4.60
C ALA A 139 22.49 -3.31 4.39
N ALA A 140 22.79 -2.36 5.27
CA ALA A 140 24.09 -1.67 5.24
C ALA A 140 25.21 -2.71 5.17
N SER A 141 26.21 -2.49 4.32
CA SER A 141 27.29 -3.44 4.17
C SER A 141 28.02 -3.63 5.50
N LYS A 142 28.57 -4.82 5.72
CA LYS A 142 29.37 -5.10 6.95
C LYS A 142 30.51 -4.10 7.14
N ASP A 143 31.07 -3.60 6.05
CA ASP A 143 32.14 -2.60 6.05
C ASP A 143 31.65 -1.24 6.55
N VAL A 144 30.45 -0.82 6.19
CA VAL A 144 29.82 0.42 6.67
C VAL A 144 29.53 0.32 8.17
N ILE A 145 29.04 -0.84 8.64
CA ILE A 145 28.78 -1.06 10.07
C ILE A 145 30.10 -1.05 10.87
N ALA A 146 31.15 -1.71 10.35
CA ALA A 146 32.47 -1.74 10.97
C ALA A 146 33.11 -0.34 11.04
N ALA A 147 33.03 0.46 9.98
CA ALA A 147 33.51 1.84 9.96
C ALA A 147 32.76 2.72 10.99
N GLY A 148 31.47 2.51 11.17
CA GLY A 148 30.68 3.16 12.21
C GLY A 148 31.14 2.82 13.63
N ALA A 149 31.52 1.55 13.87
CA ALA A 149 32.03 1.12 15.17
C ALA A 149 33.38 1.78 15.49
N VAL A 150 34.28 1.92 14.52
CA VAL A 150 35.54 2.65 14.65
C VAL A 150 35.31 4.13 14.96
N ALA A 151 34.38 4.78 14.23
CA ALA A 151 34.05 6.18 14.49
C ALA A 151 33.40 6.37 15.88
N ALA A 152 32.56 5.44 16.34
CA ALA A 152 31.94 5.48 17.66
C ALA A 152 32.98 5.36 18.81
N SER A 153 34.02 4.52 18.64
CA SER A 153 35.09 4.40 19.64
C SER A 153 35.97 5.66 19.81
N GLN A 154 35.92 6.57 18.84
CA GLN A 154 36.61 7.88 18.88
C GLN A 154 35.77 9.01 19.49
N GLY A 155 34.51 8.72 19.88
CA GLY A 155 33.60 9.66 20.52
C GLY A 155 32.48 10.16 19.61
N TYR A 156 31.56 10.92 20.19
CA TYR A 156 30.31 11.35 19.51
C TYR A 156 30.57 12.30 18.33
N ALA A 157 31.58 13.17 18.42
CA ALA A 157 31.94 14.06 17.34
C ALA A 157 32.39 13.29 16.07
N ALA A 158 33.26 12.30 16.24
CA ALA A 158 33.74 11.44 15.15
C ALA A 158 32.60 10.61 14.53
N LEU A 159 31.73 10.05 15.37
CA LEU A 159 30.54 9.32 14.91
C LEU A 159 29.60 10.22 14.07
N THR A 160 29.44 11.49 14.47
CA THR A 160 28.59 12.45 13.74
C THR A 160 29.19 12.80 12.39
N VAL A 161 30.48 13.04 12.29
CA VAL A 161 31.17 13.30 11.01
C VAL A 161 31.03 12.11 10.08
N TRP A 162 31.31 10.91 10.58
CA TRP A 162 31.15 9.67 9.80
C TRP A 162 29.70 9.49 9.30
N TRP A 163 28.70 9.66 10.17
CA TRP A 163 27.28 9.54 9.81
C TRP A 163 26.85 10.52 8.72
N ASN A 164 27.32 11.75 8.79
CA ASN A 164 27.01 12.79 7.80
C ASN A 164 27.72 12.54 6.45
N GLY A 165 28.82 11.79 6.44
CA GLY A 165 29.54 11.38 5.24
C GLY A 165 28.93 10.17 4.51
N LEU A 166 27.96 9.46 5.13
CA LEU A 166 27.28 8.34 4.48
C LEU A 166 26.34 8.82 3.34
N SER A 167 26.21 8.00 2.32
CA SER A 167 25.19 8.19 1.28
C SER A 167 23.77 8.13 1.89
N GLU A 168 22.80 8.73 1.21
CA GLU A 168 21.39 8.68 1.65
C GLU A 168 20.86 7.23 1.70
N ASP A 169 21.31 6.40 0.77
CA ASP A 169 20.94 4.99 0.69
C ASP A 169 21.54 4.18 1.85
N ASP A 170 22.79 4.39 2.20
CA ASP A 170 23.42 3.73 3.35
C ASP A 170 22.78 4.16 4.66
N ARG A 171 22.44 5.44 4.81
CA ARG A 171 21.71 5.93 5.99
C ARG A 171 20.32 5.31 6.14
N LYS A 172 19.59 5.13 5.03
CA LYS A 172 18.28 4.47 5.01
C LYS A 172 18.38 2.96 5.28
N ALA A 173 19.46 2.34 4.83
CA ALA A 173 19.72 0.90 4.99
C ALA A 173 20.31 0.53 6.36
N PHE A 174 20.76 1.51 7.15
CA PHE A 174 21.46 1.28 8.42
C PHE A 174 20.49 0.82 9.51
N PRO A 175 20.72 -0.36 10.16
CA PRO A 175 19.84 -0.91 11.19
C PRO A 175 19.64 0.03 12.37
N ALA A 176 18.42 0.13 12.90
CA ALA A 176 18.10 1.05 13.99
C ALA A 176 18.73 0.64 15.32
N ASP A 177 18.84 -0.65 15.57
CA ASP A 177 19.50 -1.26 16.72
C ASP A 177 21.02 -0.99 16.73
N GLU A 178 21.69 -1.16 15.58
CA GLU A 178 23.10 -0.80 15.45
C GLU A 178 23.34 0.70 15.61
N ARG A 179 22.44 1.55 15.14
CA ARG A 179 22.52 3.00 15.35
C ARG A 179 22.44 3.37 16.83
N ALA A 180 21.55 2.72 17.58
CA ALA A 180 21.44 2.91 19.02
C ALA A 180 22.70 2.44 19.75
N ARG A 181 23.26 1.29 19.35
CA ARG A 181 24.51 0.73 19.88
C ARG A 181 25.69 1.67 19.66
N LEU A 182 25.90 2.18 18.45
CA LEU A 182 26.98 3.10 18.11
C LEU A 182 26.92 4.40 18.94
N ARG A 183 25.71 4.91 19.19
CA ARG A 183 25.51 6.09 20.06
C ARG A 183 25.87 5.81 21.52
N ALA A 184 25.59 4.62 22.03
CA ALA A 184 25.96 4.23 23.39
C ALA A 184 27.47 4.16 23.51
N VAL A 185 28.15 3.46 22.59
CA VAL A 185 29.62 3.35 22.55
C VAL A 185 30.30 4.72 22.46
N SER A 186 29.78 5.64 21.64
CA SER A 186 30.38 6.97 21.49
C SER A 186 30.27 7.83 22.75
N LYS A 187 29.20 7.66 23.54
CA LYS A 187 29.06 8.35 24.85
C LYS A 187 30.00 7.80 25.90
N GLU A 188 30.22 6.49 25.93
CA GLU A 188 31.19 5.85 26.81
C GLU A 188 32.61 6.30 26.49
N ALA A 189 32.98 6.39 25.21
CA ALA A 189 34.28 6.89 24.77
C ALA A 189 34.52 8.35 25.17
N ASP A 190 33.51 9.22 25.07
CA ASP A 190 33.59 10.62 25.51
C ASP A 190 33.77 10.73 27.06
N GLY A 191 33.04 9.88 27.82
CA GLY A 191 33.17 9.82 29.28
C GLY A 191 34.56 9.38 29.72
N SER A 192 35.12 8.36 29.09
CA SER A 192 36.48 7.86 29.40
C SER A 192 37.59 8.87 29.05
N ASN A 193 37.39 9.69 28.00
CA ASN A 193 38.34 10.76 27.63
C ASN A 193 38.27 11.98 28.57
N ALA A 194 37.14 12.20 29.23
CA ALA A 194 36.98 13.28 30.21
C ALA A 194 37.63 12.98 31.58
N GLU A 195 37.76 11.68 31.93
CA GLU A 195 38.40 11.24 33.17
C GLU A 195 39.94 11.14 33.06
N ALA A 196 40.48 11.19 31.84
CA ALA A 196 41.91 11.06 31.54
C ALA A 196 42.64 12.41 31.37
N GLN A 197 41.98 13.56 31.55
CA GLN A 197 42.50 14.93 31.54
C GLN A 197 42.41 15.53 32.95
#